data_3bb32ce2557d2d92d565b16626f79af6
#
_entry.id   3bb32ce2557d2d92d565b16626f79af6
#
_cell.length_a   1.000
_cell.length_b   1.000
_cell.length_c   1.000
_cell.angle_alpha   90.00
_cell.angle_beta   90.00
_cell.angle_gamma   90.00
#
_symmetry.space_group_name_H-M   'P 1'
#
loop_
_entity.id
_entity.type
_entity.pdbx_description
1 polymer ?
#
loop_
_entity_poly.entity_id
_entity_poly.type
_entity_poly.pdbx_seq_one_letter_code
_entity_poly.pdbx_strand_id
1 'polypeptide(L)'
;MQTQAHVIIDDMVDWQPYYPSQSLLSASEYLQTTHSNSRQSILNLCNDLSYLSTGYYVSLLAEARGQKVIPSVATINDVNNFSHYQLLINATDRSLLRYLQQSDKKSLSLLICLGMCEEKALTNFARQIFERYPCPILRVQLEFNGRWHISALQAGALNQLDDNEQSFFGNALDQFSKRVWRKARSRKELRFDLAILHNPDEAIPTSDKRALSQFIKAAKEADIDAELITADDFNRLLEFDALFIRETTRINHYTYHFAKKAEANGMVVVDHPDAIVQCANKVFLKELLDKHKVATPKTKLLLSQSDIDYKAIGDSLGYPVVLKIPDGSFSIGVEKAENLEQLQATAESLFKQSTILLAQEFIKTDYDWRIGVLNNRPIYACQYFMARNHWQIYNHKESSSRAKSGSFTTLGVHQAPKDVVRLALQATRLIGDGLYGVDIKQTERGPVVIEINDNPSIEYGVEDLHLGYELYRLIMADFNRRLDERK
;
A
#
# COMPACT_ATOMS: atom_id res chain seq x y z
N MET A 1 12.94 -20.35 3.75
CA MET A 1 11.97 -21.43 3.89
C MET A 1 10.67 -20.94 3.34
N GLN A 2 10.06 -21.71 2.48
CA GLN A 2 8.63 -21.58 2.31
C GLN A 2 8.00 -21.78 3.68
N THR A 3 7.21 -20.85 4.11
CA THR A 3 6.33 -21.02 5.27
C THR A 3 5.42 -22.19 4.91
N GLN A 4 5.72 -23.37 5.44
CA GLN A 4 4.92 -24.57 5.18
C GLN A 4 3.60 -24.34 5.89
N ALA A 5 2.53 -24.08 5.13
CA ALA A 5 1.20 -23.94 5.70
C ALA A 5 0.77 -25.31 6.23
N HIS A 6 0.51 -25.39 7.53
CA HIS A 6 -0.10 -26.56 8.13
C HIS A 6 -1.62 -26.46 8.02
N VAL A 7 -2.22 -27.47 7.43
CA VAL A 7 -3.66 -27.62 7.36
C VAL A 7 -4.11 -28.34 8.64
N ILE A 8 -5.02 -27.73 9.39
CA ILE A 8 -5.58 -28.31 10.62
C ILE A 8 -7.03 -28.68 10.38
N ILE A 9 -7.39 -29.92 10.67
CA ILE A 9 -8.73 -30.49 10.52
C ILE A 9 -9.16 -31.22 11.79
N ASP A 10 -10.45 -31.39 11.99
CA ASP A 10 -10.96 -32.12 13.17
C ASP A 10 -10.66 -33.61 13.06
N ASP A 11 -11.01 -34.23 11.94
CA ASP A 11 -10.82 -35.66 11.70
C ASP A 11 -10.12 -35.89 10.35
N MET A 12 -9.17 -36.82 10.33
CA MET A 12 -8.47 -37.24 9.12
C MET A 12 -9.40 -37.84 8.04
N VAL A 13 -10.57 -38.30 8.44
CA VAL A 13 -11.61 -38.78 7.52
C VAL A 13 -12.12 -37.66 6.63
N ASP A 14 -12.21 -36.44 7.12
CA ASP A 14 -12.64 -35.26 6.33
C ASP A 14 -11.68 -34.93 5.19
N TRP A 15 -10.44 -35.45 5.23
CA TRP A 15 -9.42 -35.24 4.20
C TRP A 15 -9.33 -36.37 3.18
N GLN A 16 -10.09 -37.44 3.31
CA GLN A 16 -10.02 -38.60 2.39
C GLN A 16 -10.23 -38.25 0.91
N PRO A 17 -11.04 -37.26 0.52
CA PRO A 17 -11.16 -36.85 -0.87
C PRO A 17 -9.93 -36.17 -1.45
N TYR A 18 -8.96 -35.76 -0.62
CA TYR A 18 -7.81 -34.96 -1.00
C TYR A 18 -6.50 -35.77 -0.93
N TYR A 19 -5.46 -35.29 -1.63
CA TYR A 19 -4.16 -35.97 -1.63
C TYR A 19 -3.49 -35.91 -0.27
N PRO A 20 -2.74 -36.96 0.13
CA PRO A 20 -1.96 -36.94 1.37
C PRO A 20 -0.98 -35.76 1.38
N SER A 21 -0.94 -35.02 2.49
CA SER A 21 -0.03 -33.90 2.69
C SER A 21 0.77 -34.12 3.96
N GLN A 22 2.09 -33.92 3.89
CA GLN A 22 2.96 -33.94 5.08
C GLN A 22 2.70 -32.77 6.06
N SER A 23 1.93 -31.78 5.60
CA SER A 23 1.58 -30.59 6.39
C SER A 23 0.20 -30.70 7.05
N LEU A 24 -0.43 -31.86 7.01
CA LEU A 24 -1.75 -32.09 7.58
C LEU A 24 -1.59 -32.55 9.04
N LEU A 25 -2.35 -31.93 9.95
CA LEU A 25 -2.42 -32.28 11.37
C LEU A 25 -3.86 -32.31 11.82
N SER A 26 -4.19 -33.21 12.73
CA SER A 26 -5.46 -33.13 13.45
C SER A 26 -5.45 -31.96 14.45
N ALA A 27 -6.62 -31.39 14.71
CA ALA A 27 -6.75 -30.33 15.70
C ALA A 27 -6.26 -30.79 17.09
N SER A 28 -6.53 -32.07 17.47
CA SER A 28 -6.05 -32.64 18.71
C SER A 28 -4.52 -32.64 18.80
N GLU A 29 -3.84 -33.12 17.77
CA GLU A 29 -2.36 -33.11 17.72
C GLU A 29 -1.80 -31.70 17.79
N TYR A 30 -2.39 -30.76 17.04
CA TYR A 30 -1.96 -29.37 17.04
C TYR A 30 -2.14 -28.72 18.41
N LEU A 31 -3.29 -28.91 19.06
CA LEU A 31 -3.58 -28.31 20.37
C LEU A 31 -2.64 -28.84 21.46
N GLN A 32 -2.23 -30.13 21.41
CA GLN A 32 -1.32 -30.77 22.36
C GLN A 32 0.16 -30.44 22.13
N THR A 33 0.51 -29.86 20.95
CA THR A 33 1.89 -29.50 20.63
C THR A 33 2.36 -28.37 21.54
N THR A 34 3.46 -28.58 22.28
CA THR A 34 4.03 -27.59 23.21
C THR A 34 5.10 -26.70 22.59
N HIS A 35 5.73 -27.14 21.51
CA HIS A 35 6.75 -26.37 20.76
C HIS A 35 6.26 -26.10 19.35
N SER A 36 5.91 -24.86 19.07
CA SER A 36 5.50 -24.41 17.75
C SER A 36 6.49 -23.39 17.17
N ASN A 37 6.79 -23.54 15.89
CA ASN A 37 7.57 -22.55 15.18
C ASN A 37 6.66 -21.36 14.81
N SER A 38 6.97 -20.16 15.30
CA SER A 38 6.22 -18.93 15.01
C SER A 38 6.18 -18.56 13.51
N ARG A 39 7.06 -19.17 12.70
CA ARG A 39 7.10 -18.97 11.25
C ARG A 39 6.13 -19.84 10.44
N GLN A 40 5.39 -20.73 11.10
CA GLN A 40 4.41 -21.58 10.42
C GLN A 40 3.13 -20.79 10.14
N SER A 41 2.54 -21.00 8.97
CA SER A 41 1.20 -20.53 8.65
C SER A 41 0.21 -21.66 8.88
N ILE A 42 -0.92 -21.34 9.51
CA ILE A 42 -1.97 -22.30 9.87
C ILE A 42 -3.19 -22.03 8.99
N LEU A 43 -3.64 -23.04 8.26
CA LEU A 43 -4.93 -23.06 7.59
C LEU A 43 -5.88 -23.90 8.44
N ASN A 44 -6.75 -23.24 9.17
CA ASN A 44 -7.69 -23.89 10.07
C ASN A 44 -8.97 -24.25 9.28
N LEU A 45 -9.18 -25.54 9.06
CA LEU A 45 -10.31 -26.14 8.36
C LEU A 45 -11.19 -26.98 9.30
N CYS A 46 -11.13 -26.71 10.61
CA CYS A 46 -12.03 -27.35 11.55
C CYS A 46 -13.50 -27.04 11.19
N ASN A 47 -14.36 -28.02 11.38
CA ASN A 47 -15.77 -27.96 10.95
C ASN A 47 -16.60 -27.00 11.83
N ASP A 48 -16.20 -26.79 13.09
CA ASP A 48 -16.87 -25.89 14.01
C ASP A 48 -15.91 -24.76 14.43
N LEU A 49 -16.27 -23.53 14.06
CA LEU A 49 -15.56 -22.28 14.42
C LEU A 49 -16.36 -21.43 15.43
N SER A 50 -17.35 -22.01 16.12
CA SER A 50 -18.10 -21.31 17.14
C SER A 50 -17.21 -20.96 18.35
N TYR A 51 -17.62 -19.97 19.13
CA TYR A 51 -16.88 -19.55 20.33
C TYR A 51 -16.66 -20.74 21.29
N LEU A 52 -15.40 -20.93 21.72
CA LEU A 52 -14.91 -22.04 22.56
C LEU A 52 -14.93 -23.44 21.90
N SER A 53 -15.19 -23.52 20.59
CA SER A 53 -15.06 -24.80 19.85
C SER A 53 -13.57 -25.17 19.65
N THR A 54 -13.34 -26.39 19.18
CA THR A 54 -11.99 -26.88 18.82
C THR A 54 -11.33 -25.97 17.79
N GLY A 55 -12.06 -25.62 16.72
CA GLY A 55 -11.55 -24.73 15.67
C GLY A 55 -11.27 -23.30 16.17
N TYR A 56 -12.09 -22.78 17.07
CA TYR A 56 -11.80 -21.51 17.73
C TYR A 56 -10.46 -21.55 18.48
N TYR A 57 -10.22 -22.62 19.26
CA TYR A 57 -8.96 -22.77 19.99
C TYR A 57 -7.76 -23.01 19.09
N VAL A 58 -7.90 -23.67 17.95
CA VAL A 58 -6.85 -23.78 16.93
C VAL A 58 -6.38 -22.39 16.49
N SER A 59 -7.29 -21.52 16.13
CA SER A 59 -6.95 -20.14 15.74
C SER A 59 -6.37 -19.33 16.91
N LEU A 60 -6.97 -19.41 18.10
CA LEU A 60 -6.52 -18.68 19.27
C LEU A 60 -5.09 -19.06 19.68
N LEU A 61 -4.78 -20.37 19.70
CA LEU A 61 -3.44 -20.84 20.05
C LEU A 61 -2.42 -20.54 18.95
N ALA A 62 -2.82 -20.56 17.68
CA ALA A 62 -1.95 -20.12 16.58
C ALA A 62 -1.51 -18.66 16.78
N GLU A 63 -2.46 -17.75 17.04
CA GLU A 63 -2.15 -16.35 17.33
C GLU A 63 -1.28 -16.19 18.58
N ALA A 64 -1.61 -16.90 19.67
CA ALA A 64 -0.82 -16.87 20.91
C ALA A 64 0.63 -17.40 20.72
N ARG A 65 0.85 -18.29 19.74
CA ARG A 65 2.15 -18.83 19.35
C ARG A 65 2.88 -17.95 18.33
N GLY A 66 2.29 -16.80 17.93
CA GLY A 66 2.85 -15.90 16.92
C GLY A 66 2.79 -16.44 15.49
N GLN A 67 1.95 -17.43 15.23
CA GLN A 67 1.76 -18.03 13.92
C GLN A 67 0.70 -17.25 13.12
N LYS A 68 0.85 -17.20 11.80
CA LYS A 68 -0.20 -16.69 10.92
C LYS A 68 -1.30 -17.72 10.80
N VAL A 69 -2.55 -17.37 11.03
CA VAL A 69 -3.68 -18.28 10.92
C VAL A 69 -4.83 -17.71 10.09
N ILE A 70 -5.47 -18.57 9.31
CA ILE A 70 -6.69 -18.28 8.54
C ILE A 70 -7.72 -19.36 8.89
N PRO A 71 -8.90 -18.98 9.44
CA PRO A 71 -9.29 -17.63 9.88
C PRO A 71 -8.61 -17.23 11.20
N SER A 72 -8.42 -15.92 11.38
CA SER A 72 -8.04 -15.35 12.69
C SER A 72 -9.21 -15.39 13.68
N VAL A 73 -8.93 -15.24 14.98
CA VAL A 73 -9.98 -15.11 15.99
C VAL A 73 -10.91 -13.91 15.71
N ALA A 74 -10.33 -12.79 15.25
CA ALA A 74 -11.11 -11.63 14.84
C ALA A 74 -12.05 -11.97 13.68
N THR A 75 -11.57 -12.65 12.64
CA THR A 75 -12.38 -13.09 11.50
C THR A 75 -13.49 -14.04 11.93
N ILE A 76 -13.20 -15.00 12.82
CA ILE A 76 -14.20 -15.93 13.39
C ILE A 76 -15.32 -15.16 14.07
N ASN A 77 -14.97 -14.21 14.93
CA ASN A 77 -15.94 -13.38 15.63
C ASN A 77 -16.78 -12.53 14.67
N ASP A 78 -16.17 -11.92 13.67
CA ASP A 78 -16.87 -11.09 12.68
C ASP A 78 -17.85 -11.93 11.84
N VAL A 79 -17.44 -13.12 11.41
CA VAL A 79 -18.30 -14.03 10.63
C VAL A 79 -19.44 -14.56 11.48
N ASN A 80 -19.19 -14.98 12.72
CA ASN A 80 -20.21 -15.50 13.62
C ASN A 80 -21.23 -14.45 14.06
N ASN A 81 -20.86 -13.18 14.06
CA ASN A 81 -21.73 -12.05 14.44
C ASN A 81 -22.18 -11.21 13.24
N PHE A 82 -22.06 -11.72 12.02
CA PHE A 82 -22.31 -10.98 10.79
C PHE A 82 -23.73 -10.38 10.71
N SER A 83 -24.72 -11.00 11.32
CA SER A 83 -26.10 -10.48 11.37
C SER A 83 -26.23 -9.08 11.99
N HIS A 84 -25.24 -8.63 12.76
CA HIS A 84 -25.18 -7.28 13.31
C HIS A 84 -24.62 -6.25 12.32
N TYR A 85 -24.04 -6.67 11.19
CA TYR A 85 -23.41 -5.82 10.21
C TYR A 85 -24.08 -5.98 8.86
N GLN A 86 -25.21 -5.33 8.61
CA GLN A 86 -25.80 -5.30 7.27
C GLN A 86 -24.86 -4.57 6.32
N LEU A 87 -24.11 -5.33 5.53
CA LEU A 87 -23.25 -4.79 4.49
C LEU A 87 -24.06 -4.54 3.23
N LEU A 88 -24.28 -3.29 2.93
CA LEU A 88 -24.76 -2.88 1.61
C LEU A 88 -23.66 -3.23 0.59
N ILE A 89 -24.07 -3.90 -0.48
CA ILE A 89 -23.20 -4.08 -1.65
C ILE A 89 -22.91 -2.70 -2.21
N ASN A 90 -21.66 -2.26 -2.12
CA ASN A 90 -21.27 -0.98 -2.64
C ASN A 90 -21.54 -0.93 -4.15
N ALA A 91 -22.09 0.18 -4.61
CA ALA A 91 -22.36 0.46 -6.03
C ALA A 91 -21.11 0.41 -6.94
N THR A 92 -19.93 0.19 -6.35
CA THR A 92 -18.64 0.08 -7.05
C THR A 92 -18.40 -1.26 -7.71
N ASP A 93 -19.07 -2.35 -7.29
CA ASP A 93 -18.94 -3.63 -7.99
C ASP A 93 -19.94 -3.73 -9.16
N ARG A 94 -19.58 -3.07 -10.26
CA ARG A 94 -20.38 -3.04 -11.48
C ARG A 94 -20.59 -4.43 -12.10
N SER A 95 -19.66 -5.38 -11.88
CA SER A 95 -19.73 -6.74 -12.42
C SER A 95 -20.78 -7.54 -11.67
N LEU A 96 -20.76 -7.48 -10.34
CA LEU A 96 -21.76 -8.09 -9.48
C LEU A 96 -23.17 -7.55 -9.78
N LEU A 97 -23.33 -6.23 -9.79
CA LEU A 97 -24.62 -5.60 -10.05
C LEU A 97 -25.18 -5.97 -11.43
N ARG A 98 -24.34 -6.03 -12.46
CA ARG A 98 -24.73 -6.44 -13.80
C ARG A 98 -25.18 -7.92 -13.83
N TYR A 99 -24.43 -8.81 -13.19
CA TYR A 99 -24.76 -10.22 -13.07
C TYR A 99 -26.11 -10.41 -12.35
N LEU A 100 -26.30 -9.73 -11.21
CA LEU A 100 -27.52 -9.80 -10.41
C LEU A 100 -28.73 -9.21 -11.14
N GLN A 101 -28.56 -8.15 -11.93
CA GLN A 101 -29.63 -7.56 -12.75
C GLN A 101 -30.03 -8.45 -13.93
N GLN A 102 -29.14 -9.26 -14.45
CA GLN A 102 -29.41 -10.21 -15.54
C GLN A 102 -30.05 -11.51 -15.04
N SER A 103 -29.95 -11.77 -13.73
CA SER A 103 -30.62 -12.94 -13.13
C SER A 103 -31.98 -12.51 -12.60
N ASP A 104 -33.07 -13.19 -13.05
CA ASP A 104 -34.42 -12.99 -12.49
C ASP A 104 -34.55 -13.44 -11.03
N LYS A 105 -33.43 -13.78 -10.38
CA LYS A 105 -33.38 -14.28 -9.01
C LYS A 105 -33.40 -13.12 -8.02
N LYS A 106 -34.22 -13.24 -6.99
CA LYS A 106 -34.23 -12.29 -5.83
C LYS A 106 -33.31 -12.73 -4.71
N SER A 107 -32.69 -13.89 -4.80
CA SER A 107 -31.69 -14.39 -3.85
C SER A 107 -30.63 -15.22 -4.59
N LEU A 108 -29.39 -15.17 -4.08
CA LEU A 108 -28.26 -15.92 -4.59
C LEU A 108 -27.42 -16.42 -3.42
N SER A 109 -27.17 -17.74 -3.41
CA SER A 109 -26.19 -18.35 -2.49
C SER A 109 -24.87 -18.55 -3.24
N LEU A 110 -23.78 -18.15 -2.65
CA LEU A 110 -22.44 -18.21 -3.23
C LEU A 110 -21.50 -18.93 -2.26
N LEU A 111 -20.81 -19.98 -2.76
CA LEU A 111 -19.69 -20.60 -2.06
C LEU A 111 -18.40 -19.90 -2.49
N ILE A 112 -17.63 -19.47 -1.50
CA ILE A 112 -16.31 -18.88 -1.69
C ILE A 112 -15.27 -19.77 -1.00
N CYS A 113 -14.33 -20.29 -1.77
CA CYS A 113 -13.22 -21.11 -1.28
C CYS A 113 -11.91 -20.35 -1.51
N LEU A 114 -11.23 -19.93 -0.41
CA LEU A 114 -9.95 -19.23 -0.46
C LEU A 114 -9.95 -18.03 -1.44
N GLY A 115 -11.06 -17.28 -1.46
CA GLY A 115 -11.26 -16.12 -2.33
C GLY A 115 -11.68 -16.41 -3.76
N MET A 116 -11.97 -17.64 -4.08
CA MET A 116 -12.45 -18.10 -5.38
C MET A 116 -13.92 -18.50 -5.33
N CYS A 117 -14.65 -18.35 -6.42
CA CYS A 117 -15.98 -18.90 -6.62
C CYS A 117 -16.10 -19.49 -8.03
N GLU A 118 -17.07 -20.39 -8.25
CA GLU A 118 -17.28 -21.04 -9.55
C GLU A 118 -17.72 -20.07 -10.63
N GLU A 119 -18.53 -19.08 -10.24
CA GLU A 119 -19.08 -18.08 -11.18
C GLU A 119 -18.00 -17.03 -11.53
N LYS A 120 -17.45 -17.13 -12.74
CA LYS A 120 -16.40 -16.23 -13.23
C LYS A 120 -16.75 -14.75 -13.15
N ALA A 121 -18.03 -14.41 -13.35
CA ALA A 121 -18.50 -13.02 -13.25
C ALA A 121 -18.40 -12.46 -11.83
N LEU A 122 -18.36 -13.32 -10.81
CA LEU A 122 -18.32 -12.95 -9.40
C LEU A 122 -16.92 -13.10 -8.75
N THR A 123 -15.89 -13.42 -9.53
CA THR A 123 -14.53 -13.65 -9.02
C THR A 123 -14.00 -12.45 -8.21
N ASN A 124 -14.20 -11.22 -8.69
CA ASN A 124 -13.76 -10.02 -7.96
C ASN A 124 -14.54 -9.84 -6.65
N PHE A 125 -15.83 -10.09 -6.65
CA PHE A 125 -16.65 -10.03 -5.44
C PHE A 125 -16.22 -11.08 -4.42
N ALA A 126 -16.03 -12.34 -4.85
CA ALA A 126 -15.55 -13.41 -3.98
C ALA A 126 -14.19 -13.07 -3.33
N ARG A 127 -13.29 -12.49 -4.13
CA ARG A 127 -12.00 -12.02 -3.65
C ARG A 127 -12.16 -10.92 -2.58
N GLN A 128 -12.99 -9.90 -2.82
CA GLN A 128 -13.22 -8.81 -1.87
C GLN A 128 -13.82 -9.30 -0.54
N ILE A 129 -14.74 -10.27 -0.61
CA ILE A 129 -15.30 -10.88 0.60
C ILE A 129 -14.24 -11.62 1.38
N PHE A 130 -13.41 -12.43 0.73
CA PHE A 130 -12.32 -13.15 1.36
C PHE A 130 -11.25 -12.20 1.93
N GLU A 131 -10.94 -11.12 1.25
CA GLU A 131 -10.02 -10.08 1.75
C GLU A 131 -10.51 -9.44 3.05
N ARG A 132 -11.81 -9.24 3.16
CA ARG A 132 -12.40 -8.64 4.36
C ARG A 132 -12.60 -9.65 5.48
N TYR A 133 -12.95 -10.87 5.13
CA TYR A 133 -13.20 -11.99 6.05
C TYR A 133 -12.37 -13.20 5.60
N PRO A 134 -11.05 -13.22 5.90
CA PRO A 134 -10.20 -14.33 5.49
C PRO A 134 -10.62 -15.64 6.19
N CYS A 135 -11.49 -16.41 5.56
CA CYS A 135 -11.94 -17.71 6.01
C CYS A 135 -11.87 -18.68 4.84
N PRO A 136 -11.31 -19.90 5.02
CA PRO A 136 -11.06 -20.83 3.91
C PRO A 136 -12.30 -21.20 3.10
N ILE A 137 -13.42 -21.38 3.78
CA ILE A 137 -14.71 -21.68 3.17
C ILE A 137 -15.72 -20.70 3.73
N LEU A 138 -16.38 -19.94 2.85
CA LEU A 138 -17.45 -19.00 3.18
C LEU A 138 -18.68 -19.28 2.36
N ARG A 139 -19.85 -19.27 3.00
CA ARG A 139 -21.16 -19.26 2.35
C ARG A 139 -21.75 -17.86 2.49
N VAL A 140 -22.03 -17.23 1.34
CA VAL A 140 -22.56 -15.87 1.26
C VAL A 140 -23.96 -15.92 0.70
N GLN A 141 -24.93 -15.37 1.42
CA GLN A 141 -26.30 -15.23 0.94
C GLN A 141 -26.54 -13.78 0.53
N LEU A 142 -26.96 -13.58 -0.69
CA LEU A 142 -27.36 -12.29 -1.26
C LEU A 142 -28.86 -12.24 -1.43
N GLU A 143 -29.50 -11.13 -1.04
CA GLU A 143 -30.93 -10.93 -1.18
C GLU A 143 -31.27 -9.55 -1.75
N PHE A 144 -32.37 -9.49 -2.50
CA PHE A 144 -32.89 -8.25 -3.07
C PHE A 144 -34.14 -7.78 -2.30
N ASN A 145 -33.99 -6.69 -1.56
CA ASN A 145 -35.08 -5.98 -0.88
C ASN A 145 -35.06 -4.50 -1.29
N GLY A 146 -35.47 -4.23 -2.53
CA GLY A 146 -35.31 -2.90 -3.12
C GLY A 146 -33.86 -2.56 -3.51
N ARG A 147 -32.89 -3.15 -2.83
CA ARG A 147 -31.45 -3.12 -3.14
C ARG A 147 -30.84 -4.47 -2.79
N TRP A 148 -29.79 -4.87 -3.52
CA TRP A 148 -29.02 -6.04 -3.18
C TRP A 148 -28.17 -5.82 -1.93
N HIS A 149 -28.22 -6.77 -1.01
CA HIS A 149 -27.43 -6.76 0.22
C HIS A 149 -26.99 -8.19 0.57
N ILE A 150 -25.97 -8.31 1.39
CA ILE A 150 -25.54 -9.58 1.96
C ILE A 150 -26.45 -9.84 3.17
N SER A 151 -27.33 -10.82 3.08
CA SER A 151 -28.25 -11.20 4.16
C SER A 151 -27.61 -12.13 5.17
N ALA A 152 -26.66 -12.99 4.72
CA ALA A 152 -25.90 -13.86 5.60
C ALA A 152 -24.48 -14.09 5.07
N LEU A 153 -23.54 -14.22 6.00
CA LEU A 153 -22.17 -14.66 5.77
C LEU A 153 -21.84 -15.69 6.85
N GLN A 154 -21.43 -16.88 6.46
CA GLN A 154 -21.13 -17.96 7.39
C GLN A 154 -19.86 -18.71 6.97
N ALA A 155 -19.09 -19.16 7.96
CA ALA A 155 -18.03 -20.09 7.71
C ALA A 155 -18.62 -21.45 7.29
N GLY A 156 -18.08 -22.02 6.22
CA GLY A 156 -18.41 -23.37 5.77
C GLY A 156 -17.49 -24.39 6.41
N ALA A 157 -17.94 -25.64 6.46
CA ALA A 157 -17.19 -26.79 6.96
C ALA A 157 -16.88 -27.78 5.83
N LEU A 158 -15.74 -28.49 5.90
CA LEU A 158 -15.34 -29.46 4.89
C LEU A 158 -16.39 -30.60 4.75
N ASN A 159 -16.89 -31.10 5.86
CA ASN A 159 -17.87 -32.17 5.90
C ASN A 159 -19.28 -31.77 5.40
N GLN A 160 -19.50 -30.50 5.11
CA GLN A 160 -20.77 -29.97 4.56
C GLN A 160 -20.70 -29.69 3.06
N LEU A 161 -19.54 -29.93 2.43
CA LEU A 161 -19.37 -29.76 0.99
C LEU A 161 -19.88 -30.99 0.24
N ASP A 162 -20.68 -30.78 -0.79
CA ASP A 162 -21.03 -31.85 -1.73
C ASP A 162 -19.84 -32.22 -2.64
N ASP A 163 -19.98 -33.27 -3.48
CA ASP A 163 -18.88 -33.76 -4.33
C ASP A 163 -18.34 -32.69 -5.30
N ASN A 164 -19.20 -31.80 -5.82
CA ASN A 164 -18.81 -30.74 -6.72
C ASN A 164 -18.10 -29.65 -5.94
N GLU A 165 -18.64 -29.22 -4.79
CA GLU A 165 -18.06 -28.25 -3.90
C GLU A 165 -16.70 -28.72 -3.35
N GLN A 166 -16.55 -30.03 -3.05
CA GLN A 166 -15.26 -30.62 -2.65
C GLN A 166 -14.22 -30.55 -3.78
N SER A 167 -14.63 -30.86 -5.00
CA SER A 167 -13.76 -30.74 -6.17
C SER A 167 -13.35 -29.29 -6.42
N PHE A 168 -14.27 -28.35 -6.25
CA PHE A 168 -14.00 -26.93 -6.36
C PHE A 168 -13.05 -26.46 -5.25
N PHE A 169 -13.30 -26.84 -3.99
CA PHE A 169 -12.42 -26.52 -2.86
C PHE A 169 -11.00 -27.09 -3.06
N GLY A 170 -10.88 -28.34 -3.52
CA GLY A 170 -9.60 -28.96 -3.84
C GLY A 170 -8.82 -28.16 -4.89
N ASN A 171 -9.49 -27.70 -5.94
CA ASN A 171 -8.89 -26.84 -6.96
C ASN A 171 -8.48 -25.46 -6.39
N ALA A 172 -9.31 -24.87 -5.54
CA ALA A 172 -9.00 -23.60 -4.88
C ALA A 172 -7.80 -23.73 -3.94
N LEU A 173 -7.77 -24.80 -3.14
CA LEU A 173 -6.66 -25.12 -2.24
C LEU A 173 -5.37 -25.37 -3.02
N ASP A 174 -5.45 -26.09 -4.14
CA ASP A 174 -4.32 -26.37 -5.01
C ASP A 174 -3.75 -25.09 -5.64
N GLN A 175 -4.62 -24.17 -6.05
CA GLN A 175 -4.19 -22.85 -6.56
C GLN A 175 -3.62 -21.96 -5.45
N PHE A 176 -4.25 -21.96 -4.29
CA PHE A 176 -3.76 -21.26 -3.11
C PHE A 176 -2.39 -21.81 -2.69
N SER A 177 -2.24 -23.14 -2.65
CA SER A 177 -0.98 -23.83 -2.34
C SER A 177 0.07 -23.67 -3.43
N LYS A 178 -0.29 -23.73 -4.72
CA LYS A 178 0.65 -23.55 -5.84
C LYS A 178 1.27 -22.14 -5.86
N ARG A 179 0.54 -21.14 -5.43
CA ARG A 179 1.09 -19.79 -5.22
C ARG A 179 2.09 -19.76 -4.06
N VAL A 180 1.90 -20.60 -3.05
CA VAL A 180 2.81 -20.80 -1.90
C VAL A 180 3.95 -21.77 -2.21
N TRP A 181 3.75 -22.75 -3.13
CA TRP A 181 4.67 -23.88 -3.36
C TRP A 181 5.68 -23.68 -4.51
N ARG A 182 5.74 -22.52 -5.15
CA ARG A 182 6.78 -22.29 -6.18
C ARG A 182 8.13 -21.96 -5.55
N LYS A 183 8.96 -22.99 -5.47
CA LYS A 183 10.41 -23.12 -5.32
C LYS A 183 10.87 -23.83 -4.05
N ALA A 184 10.92 -25.15 -4.13
CA ALA A 184 11.93 -25.92 -3.41
C ALA A 184 13.30 -25.63 -4.05
N ARG A 185 14.05 -24.68 -3.52
CA ARG A 185 15.50 -24.59 -3.65
C ARG A 185 16.08 -24.61 -2.26
N SER A 186 17.06 -25.49 -2.03
CA SER A 186 17.90 -25.46 -0.84
C SER A 186 18.56 -24.09 -0.72
N ARG A 187 17.94 -23.15 0.00
CA ARG A 187 18.48 -21.84 0.34
C ARG A 187 18.61 -21.76 1.86
N LYS A 188 19.70 -21.12 2.30
CA LYS A 188 19.83 -20.61 3.66
C LYS A 188 18.49 -19.99 4.08
N GLU A 189 17.93 -20.45 5.19
CA GLU A 189 16.68 -19.90 5.74
C GLU A 189 16.90 -18.42 6.04
N LEU A 190 16.19 -17.57 5.31
CA LEU A 190 16.17 -16.14 5.61
C LEU A 190 15.14 -15.90 6.72
N ARG A 191 15.38 -14.88 7.55
CA ARG A 191 14.63 -14.67 8.80
C ARG A 191 13.23 -14.10 8.59
N PHE A 192 13.04 -13.30 7.58
CA PHE A 192 11.82 -12.53 7.31
C PHE A 192 11.48 -12.53 5.84
N ASP A 193 10.18 -12.36 5.54
CA ASP A 193 9.64 -12.23 4.19
C ASP A 193 9.20 -10.78 3.94
N LEU A 194 9.66 -10.18 2.83
CA LEU A 194 9.36 -8.81 2.43
C LEU A 194 8.60 -8.79 1.09
N ALA A 195 7.41 -8.24 1.07
CA ALA A 195 6.72 -7.89 -0.16
C ALA A 195 7.20 -6.53 -0.68
N ILE A 196 7.69 -6.46 -1.91
CA ILE A 196 7.97 -5.20 -2.61
C ILE A 196 6.86 -4.98 -3.64
N LEU A 197 5.93 -4.09 -3.34
CA LEU A 197 4.81 -3.76 -4.23
C LEU A 197 5.30 -2.85 -5.36
N HIS A 198 5.11 -3.28 -6.59
CA HIS A 198 5.47 -2.51 -7.77
C HIS A 198 4.48 -2.70 -8.91
N ASN A 199 4.38 -1.72 -9.80
CA ASN A 199 3.60 -1.81 -11.02
C ASN A 199 4.56 -1.87 -12.22
N PRO A 200 4.64 -3.01 -12.94
CA PRO A 200 5.54 -3.16 -14.09
C PRO A 200 5.17 -2.26 -15.28
N ASP A 201 3.92 -1.77 -15.34
CA ASP A 201 3.36 -0.97 -16.42
C ASP A 201 3.31 0.54 -16.07
N GLU A 202 3.83 0.94 -14.91
CA GLU A 202 3.85 2.34 -14.50
C GLU A 202 4.77 3.15 -15.43
N ALA A 203 4.24 4.25 -15.99
CA ALA A 203 4.96 5.06 -16.97
C ALA A 203 6.19 5.79 -16.37
N ILE A 204 6.07 6.18 -15.09
CA ILE A 204 7.14 6.84 -14.32
C ILE A 204 7.20 6.11 -12.96
N PRO A 205 7.87 4.95 -12.88
CA PRO A 205 7.94 4.19 -11.64
C PRO A 205 8.85 4.89 -10.62
N THR A 206 8.53 4.74 -9.35
CA THR A 206 9.35 5.27 -8.24
C THR A 206 10.68 4.51 -8.08
N SER A 207 10.79 3.32 -8.68
CA SER A 207 12.05 2.57 -8.80
C SER A 207 12.09 1.82 -10.12
N ASP A 208 13.19 1.97 -10.84
CA ASP A 208 13.45 1.22 -12.06
C ASP A 208 13.79 -0.26 -11.76
N LYS A 209 13.76 -1.11 -12.79
CA LYS A 209 14.03 -2.56 -12.65
C LYS A 209 15.39 -2.88 -12.02
N ARG A 210 16.40 -2.02 -12.24
CA ARG A 210 17.74 -2.19 -11.67
C ARG A 210 17.72 -1.89 -10.18
N ALA A 211 17.10 -0.80 -9.76
CA ALA A 211 16.91 -0.46 -8.36
C ALA A 211 16.16 -1.56 -7.61
N LEU A 212 15.05 -2.08 -8.17
CA LEU A 212 14.32 -3.21 -7.58
C LEU A 212 15.20 -4.45 -7.41
N SER A 213 16.06 -4.75 -8.39
CA SER A 213 17.02 -5.85 -8.28
C SER A 213 18.07 -5.62 -7.18
N GLN A 214 18.51 -4.37 -6.97
CA GLN A 214 19.43 -4.03 -5.88
C GLN A 214 18.75 -4.16 -4.51
N PHE A 215 17.48 -3.75 -4.38
CA PHE A 215 16.71 -3.97 -3.16
C PHE A 215 16.61 -5.44 -2.78
N ILE A 216 16.24 -6.31 -3.74
CA ILE A 216 16.17 -7.76 -3.51
C ILE A 216 17.53 -8.34 -3.08
N LYS A 217 18.60 -7.88 -3.72
CA LYS A 217 19.96 -8.33 -3.37
C LYS A 217 20.33 -7.87 -1.94
N ALA A 218 20.07 -6.62 -1.61
CA ALA A 218 20.36 -6.07 -0.28
C ALA A 218 19.50 -6.69 0.82
N ALA A 219 18.22 -6.98 0.54
CA ALA A 219 17.34 -7.70 1.43
C ALA A 219 17.92 -9.07 1.81
N LYS A 220 18.41 -9.81 0.80
CA LYS A 220 19.03 -11.12 1.03
C LYS A 220 20.27 -11.05 1.92
N GLU A 221 21.10 -10.00 1.79
CA GLU A 221 22.26 -9.78 2.67
C GLU A 221 21.83 -9.44 4.11
N ALA A 222 20.64 -8.84 4.28
CA ALA A 222 20.02 -8.54 5.57
C ALA A 222 19.18 -9.69 6.15
N ASP A 223 19.32 -10.93 5.65
CA ASP A 223 18.52 -12.11 6.02
C ASP A 223 16.99 -11.92 5.78
N ILE A 224 16.61 -11.17 4.74
CA ILE A 224 15.22 -10.94 4.32
C ILE A 224 15.01 -11.56 2.94
N ASP A 225 13.98 -12.41 2.77
CA ASP A 225 13.53 -12.89 1.45
C ASP A 225 12.55 -11.89 0.85
N ALA A 226 13.00 -11.16 -0.17
CA ALA A 226 12.19 -10.13 -0.81
C ALA A 226 11.60 -10.63 -2.13
N GLU A 227 10.29 -10.48 -2.28
CA GLU A 227 9.54 -10.84 -3.48
C GLU A 227 8.88 -9.59 -4.08
N LEU A 228 8.97 -9.44 -5.41
CA LEU A 228 8.19 -8.44 -6.14
C LEU A 228 6.75 -8.92 -6.25
N ILE A 229 5.82 -8.09 -5.78
CA ILE A 229 4.39 -8.32 -5.88
C ILE A 229 3.70 -7.19 -6.64
N THR A 230 2.52 -7.47 -7.17
CA THR A 230 1.68 -6.52 -7.90
C THR A 230 0.33 -6.35 -7.24
N ALA A 231 -0.54 -5.51 -7.79
CA ALA A 231 -1.91 -5.33 -7.32
C ALA A 231 -2.71 -6.64 -7.23
N ASP A 232 -2.40 -7.62 -8.09
CA ASP A 232 -3.07 -8.92 -8.11
C ASP A 232 -2.71 -9.80 -6.90
N ASP A 233 -1.62 -9.48 -6.21
CA ASP A 233 -1.12 -10.22 -5.04
C ASP A 233 -1.70 -9.71 -3.71
N PHE A 234 -2.72 -8.85 -3.73
CA PHE A 234 -3.30 -8.28 -2.50
C PHE A 234 -3.71 -9.36 -1.47
N ASN A 235 -4.19 -10.52 -1.93
CA ASN A 235 -4.57 -11.63 -1.07
C ASN A 235 -3.38 -12.33 -0.41
N ARG A 236 -2.21 -12.30 -1.08
CA ARG A 236 -0.97 -12.88 -0.58
C ARG A 236 -0.23 -12.00 0.42
N LEU A 237 -0.68 -10.76 0.60
CA LEU A 237 0.03 -9.79 1.44
C LEU A 237 0.34 -10.32 2.85
N LEU A 238 -0.57 -11.10 3.43
CA LEU A 238 -0.39 -11.65 4.78
C LEU A 238 0.61 -12.82 4.85
N GLU A 239 1.13 -13.28 3.72
CA GLU A 239 2.24 -14.25 3.68
C GLU A 239 3.58 -13.61 4.11
N PHE A 240 3.67 -12.27 4.09
CA PHE A 240 4.88 -11.50 4.36
C PHE A 240 4.90 -10.90 5.76
N ASP A 241 6.10 -10.58 6.24
CA ASP A 241 6.34 -9.88 7.51
C ASP A 241 6.38 -8.37 7.34
N ALA A 242 6.73 -7.91 6.14
CA ALA A 242 6.84 -6.50 5.81
C ALA A 242 6.34 -6.18 4.40
N LEU A 243 5.94 -4.92 4.21
CA LEU A 243 5.58 -4.35 2.92
C LEU A 243 6.45 -3.13 2.61
N PHE A 244 7.06 -3.12 1.42
CA PHE A 244 7.74 -1.97 0.84
C PHE A 244 7.03 -1.53 -0.43
N ILE A 245 6.46 -0.33 -0.44
CA ILE A 245 5.75 0.20 -1.60
C ILE A 245 6.75 0.90 -2.52
N ARG A 246 6.82 0.46 -3.79
CA ARG A 246 7.70 1.04 -4.82
C ARG A 246 6.94 1.34 -6.12
N GLU A 247 5.76 1.89 -5.96
CA GLU A 247 4.94 2.49 -7.02
C GLU A 247 4.19 3.70 -6.49
N THR A 248 3.64 4.55 -7.36
CA THR A 248 3.00 5.81 -6.97
C THR A 248 1.86 5.60 -5.96
N THR A 249 1.97 6.26 -4.81
CA THR A 249 0.98 6.22 -3.74
C THR A 249 -0.09 7.29 -3.94
N ARG A 250 -1.36 6.94 -3.63
CA ARG A 250 -2.49 7.87 -3.56
C ARG A 250 -3.54 7.34 -2.58
N ILE A 251 -4.29 8.23 -1.95
CA ILE A 251 -5.29 7.87 -0.93
C ILE A 251 -6.42 7.01 -1.53
N ASN A 252 -6.87 7.30 -2.75
CA ASN A 252 -7.93 6.55 -3.45
C ASN A 252 -7.40 5.45 -4.36
N HIS A 253 -6.20 4.93 -4.08
CA HIS A 253 -5.52 3.92 -4.88
C HIS A 253 -5.31 2.63 -4.09
N TYR A 254 -5.12 1.50 -4.78
CA TYR A 254 -4.89 0.21 -4.11
C TYR A 254 -3.61 0.20 -3.25
N THR A 255 -2.60 1.01 -3.56
CA THR A 255 -1.39 1.14 -2.74
C THR A 255 -1.70 1.53 -1.30
N TYR A 256 -2.64 2.47 -1.11
CA TYR A 256 -3.13 2.83 0.22
C TYR A 256 -3.85 1.66 0.91
N HIS A 257 -4.64 0.86 0.16
CA HIS A 257 -5.31 -0.31 0.71
C HIS A 257 -4.31 -1.40 1.13
N PHE A 258 -3.23 -1.61 0.35
CA PHE A 258 -2.12 -2.48 0.75
C PHE A 258 -1.49 -2.01 2.07
N ALA A 259 -1.14 -0.71 2.17
CA ALA A 259 -0.58 -0.14 3.39
C ALA A 259 -1.50 -0.32 4.60
N LYS A 260 -2.81 -0.02 4.45
CA LYS A 260 -3.81 -0.19 5.52
C LYS A 260 -3.98 -1.64 5.94
N LYS A 261 -4.02 -2.59 4.99
CA LYS A 261 -4.14 -4.01 5.31
C LYS A 261 -2.90 -4.52 6.03
N ALA A 262 -1.71 -4.11 5.59
CA ALA A 262 -0.45 -4.49 6.23
C ALA A 262 -0.37 -3.92 7.65
N GLU A 263 -0.66 -2.64 7.85
CA GLU A 263 -0.69 -1.98 9.16
C GLU A 263 -1.67 -2.67 10.11
N ALA A 264 -2.93 -2.89 9.67
CA ALA A 264 -3.98 -3.51 10.48
C ALA A 264 -3.62 -4.95 10.94
N ASN A 265 -2.72 -5.62 10.22
CA ASN A 265 -2.20 -6.96 10.58
C ASN A 265 -0.82 -6.89 11.23
N GLY A 266 -0.41 -5.72 11.69
CA GLY A 266 0.84 -5.51 12.42
C GLY A 266 2.09 -5.79 11.59
N MET A 267 2.07 -5.76 10.26
CA MET A 267 3.25 -5.87 9.41
C MET A 267 4.10 -4.60 9.51
N VAL A 268 5.39 -4.72 9.26
CA VAL A 268 6.23 -3.53 9.02
C VAL A 268 5.89 -2.96 7.65
N VAL A 269 5.53 -1.67 7.61
CA VAL A 269 5.15 -1.00 6.36
C VAL A 269 6.04 0.22 6.13
N VAL A 270 6.62 0.32 4.97
CA VAL A 270 7.29 1.52 4.46
C VAL A 270 6.66 1.85 3.08
N ASP A 271 5.90 2.97 2.98
CA ASP A 271 5.59 3.90 4.06
C ASP A 271 4.24 3.61 4.70
N HIS A 272 4.13 4.06 5.95
CA HIS A 272 2.92 3.90 6.75
C HIS A 272 1.72 4.59 6.08
N PRO A 273 0.49 4.04 6.15
CA PRO A 273 -0.68 4.64 5.50
C PRO A 273 -0.97 6.08 5.96
N ASP A 274 -0.66 6.43 7.21
CA ASP A 274 -0.80 7.82 7.68
C ASP A 274 0.19 8.76 6.96
N ALA A 275 1.40 8.30 6.66
CA ALA A 275 2.37 9.07 5.89
C ALA A 275 1.85 9.32 4.45
N ILE A 276 1.22 8.32 3.83
CA ILE A 276 0.57 8.48 2.51
C ILE A 276 -0.48 9.59 2.57
N VAL A 277 -1.35 9.59 3.58
CA VAL A 277 -2.39 10.64 3.74
C VAL A 277 -1.76 12.02 3.93
N GLN A 278 -0.74 12.11 4.76
CA GLN A 278 -0.10 13.37 5.13
C GLN A 278 0.70 13.99 3.99
N CYS A 279 1.36 13.15 3.19
CA CYS A 279 2.23 13.61 2.10
C CYS A 279 1.48 13.79 0.78
N ALA A 280 0.56 12.87 0.41
CA ALA A 280 -0.15 12.94 -0.85
C ALA A 280 -1.08 14.15 -0.96
N ASN A 281 -1.64 14.65 0.14
CA ASN A 281 -2.53 15.79 0.14
C ASN A 281 -1.81 17.09 0.52
N LYS A 282 -1.59 17.96 -0.46
CA LYS A 282 -0.86 19.23 -0.29
C LYS A 282 -1.54 20.21 0.69
N VAL A 283 -2.86 20.12 0.89
CA VAL A 283 -3.56 20.94 1.90
C VAL A 283 -3.22 20.44 3.29
N PHE A 284 -3.28 19.13 3.51
CA PHE A 284 -2.89 18.53 4.79
C PHE A 284 -1.45 18.88 5.14
N LEU A 285 -0.54 18.64 4.19
CA LEU A 285 0.88 18.90 4.39
C LEU A 285 1.15 20.38 4.73
N LYS A 286 0.49 21.30 4.00
CA LYS A 286 0.60 22.74 4.28
C LYS A 286 0.17 23.07 5.71
N GLU A 287 -1.02 22.63 6.12
CA GLU A 287 -1.55 22.89 7.48
C GLU A 287 -0.63 22.31 8.57
N LEU A 288 -0.09 21.10 8.34
CA LEU A 288 0.85 20.46 9.26
C LEU A 288 2.14 21.27 9.41
N LEU A 289 2.75 21.69 8.30
CA LEU A 289 4.01 22.45 8.29
C LEU A 289 3.83 23.84 8.89
N ASP A 290 2.74 24.54 8.57
CA ASP A 290 2.41 25.87 9.13
C ASP A 290 2.20 25.81 10.64
N LYS A 291 1.42 24.85 11.13
CA LYS A 291 1.18 24.61 12.56
C LYS A 291 2.48 24.47 13.34
N HIS A 292 3.48 23.84 12.75
CA HIS A 292 4.78 23.59 13.37
C HIS A 292 5.85 24.61 12.95
N LYS A 293 5.47 25.69 12.26
CA LYS A 293 6.35 26.78 11.82
C LYS A 293 7.54 26.31 10.99
N VAL A 294 7.33 25.27 10.18
CA VAL A 294 8.31 24.85 9.17
C VAL A 294 8.21 25.81 7.99
N ALA A 295 9.38 26.29 7.53
CA ALA A 295 9.41 27.26 6.44
C ALA A 295 8.89 26.68 5.12
N THR A 296 7.84 27.29 4.56
CA THR A 296 7.22 26.97 3.28
C THR A 296 7.02 28.25 2.46
N PRO A 297 6.79 28.18 1.13
CA PRO A 297 6.39 29.35 0.37
C PRO A 297 5.04 29.89 0.85
N LYS A 298 4.84 31.21 0.70
CA LYS A 298 3.53 31.81 1.01
C LYS A 298 2.45 31.13 0.19
N THR A 299 1.41 30.66 0.85
CA THR A 299 0.33 29.88 0.22
C THR A 299 -1.03 30.34 0.74
N LYS A 300 -2.00 30.48 -0.17
CA LYS A 300 -3.42 30.76 0.11
C LYS A 300 -4.25 29.58 -0.38
N LEU A 301 -5.28 29.22 0.39
CA LEU A 301 -6.30 28.26 -0.06
C LEU A 301 -7.41 29.01 -0.79
N LEU A 302 -7.80 28.51 -1.95
CA LEU A 302 -8.92 28.98 -2.74
C LEU A 302 -10.04 27.96 -2.67
N LEU A 303 -11.26 28.39 -2.43
CA LEU A 303 -12.45 27.55 -2.34
C LEU A 303 -13.40 27.90 -3.49
N SER A 304 -13.79 26.91 -4.30
CA SER A 304 -14.64 27.11 -5.47
C SER A 304 -16.00 27.74 -5.19
N GLN A 305 -16.48 27.59 -3.94
CA GLN A 305 -17.79 28.11 -3.50
C GLN A 305 -17.73 29.49 -2.86
N SER A 306 -16.52 30.08 -2.72
CA SER A 306 -16.35 31.40 -2.11
C SER A 306 -16.18 32.48 -3.19
N ASP A 307 -16.50 33.73 -2.83
CA ASP A 307 -16.13 34.90 -3.64
C ASP A 307 -14.63 35.13 -3.49
N ILE A 308 -13.87 34.84 -4.57
CA ILE A 308 -12.42 34.86 -4.55
C ILE A 308 -11.92 36.21 -5.08
N ASP A 309 -11.29 36.99 -4.22
CA ASP A 309 -10.57 38.19 -4.62
C ASP A 309 -9.19 37.81 -5.23
N TYR A 310 -9.19 37.44 -6.50
CA TYR A 310 -7.96 37.07 -7.23
C TYR A 310 -6.93 38.22 -7.28
N LYS A 311 -7.39 39.49 -7.27
CA LYS A 311 -6.49 40.63 -7.26
C LYS A 311 -5.72 40.70 -5.94
N ALA A 312 -6.41 40.60 -4.81
CA ALA A 312 -5.76 40.57 -3.50
C ALA A 312 -4.80 39.37 -3.33
N ILE A 313 -5.12 38.23 -3.94
CA ILE A 313 -4.25 37.06 -3.94
C ILE A 313 -2.97 37.36 -4.73
N GLY A 314 -3.09 37.88 -5.97
CA GLY A 314 -1.95 38.25 -6.79
C GLY A 314 -1.08 39.31 -6.14
N ASP A 315 -1.69 40.33 -5.52
CA ASP A 315 -0.96 41.39 -4.80
C ASP A 315 -0.21 40.84 -3.56
N SER A 316 -0.79 39.84 -2.88
CA SER A 316 -0.20 39.22 -1.67
C SER A 316 0.96 38.25 -1.98
N LEU A 317 0.82 37.46 -3.05
CA LEU A 317 1.80 36.41 -3.41
C LEU A 317 2.86 36.91 -4.39
N GLY A 318 2.53 37.94 -5.18
CA GLY A 318 3.33 38.40 -6.31
C GLY A 318 3.19 37.48 -7.53
N TYR A 319 3.29 38.06 -8.74
CA TYR A 319 3.30 37.25 -9.96
C TYR A 319 4.71 36.82 -10.33
N PRO A 320 4.87 35.61 -10.89
CA PRO A 320 3.85 34.60 -11.17
C PRO A 320 3.30 33.91 -9.91
N VAL A 321 2.02 33.47 -9.96
CA VAL A 321 1.41 32.65 -8.94
C VAL A 321 1.36 31.20 -9.41
N VAL A 322 1.68 30.25 -8.54
CA VAL A 322 1.55 28.80 -8.82
C VAL A 322 0.25 28.29 -8.23
N LEU A 323 -0.62 27.74 -9.06
CA LEU A 323 -1.82 27.06 -8.65
C LEU A 323 -1.60 25.54 -8.63
N LYS A 324 -2.07 24.88 -7.58
CA LYS A 324 -1.93 23.43 -7.41
C LYS A 324 -3.25 22.81 -6.97
N ILE A 325 -3.60 21.65 -7.55
CA ILE A 325 -4.62 20.78 -6.95
C ILE A 325 -4.03 20.07 -5.74
N PRO A 326 -4.85 19.73 -4.71
CA PRO A 326 -4.36 19.07 -3.49
C PRO A 326 -3.67 17.73 -3.71
N ASP A 327 -4.21 16.90 -4.60
CA ASP A 327 -3.70 15.56 -4.92
C ASP A 327 -3.13 15.55 -6.34
N GLY A 328 -1.86 15.20 -6.46
CA GLY A 328 -1.16 15.12 -7.75
C GLY A 328 0.33 14.91 -7.57
N SER A 329 0.88 13.99 -8.34
CA SER A 329 2.31 13.65 -8.37
C SER A 329 2.96 14.12 -9.67
N PHE A 330 4.28 14.21 -9.70
CA PHE A 330 5.06 14.53 -10.90
C PHE A 330 4.63 15.84 -11.61
N SER A 331 4.33 16.89 -10.85
CA SER A 331 3.88 18.18 -11.36
C SER A 331 2.51 18.17 -12.10
N ILE A 332 1.75 17.09 -12.06
CA ILE A 332 0.40 17.04 -12.64
C ILE A 332 -0.53 17.90 -11.78
N GLY A 333 -1.35 18.76 -12.45
CA GLY A 333 -2.26 19.69 -11.75
C GLY A 333 -1.54 20.85 -11.07
N VAL A 334 -0.33 21.21 -11.55
CA VAL A 334 0.44 22.36 -11.09
C VAL A 334 0.65 23.32 -12.26
N GLU A 335 0.04 24.49 -12.20
CA GLU A 335 0.01 25.49 -13.25
C GLU A 335 0.55 26.82 -12.75
N LYS A 336 1.16 27.62 -13.64
CA LYS A 336 1.73 28.92 -13.33
C LYS A 336 0.95 30.02 -14.06
N ALA A 337 0.53 31.04 -13.33
CA ALA A 337 -0.18 32.21 -13.84
C ALA A 337 0.69 33.46 -13.73
N GLU A 338 0.92 34.13 -14.85
CA GLU A 338 1.83 35.28 -14.95
C GLU A 338 1.12 36.63 -14.62
N ASN A 339 -0.21 36.66 -14.61
CA ASN A 339 -1.03 37.84 -14.36
C ASN A 339 -2.42 37.47 -13.83
N LEU A 340 -3.25 38.47 -13.53
CA LEU A 340 -4.58 38.30 -12.97
C LEU A 340 -5.51 37.48 -13.89
N GLU A 341 -5.53 37.75 -15.20
CA GLU A 341 -6.40 37.07 -16.14
C GLU A 341 -6.05 35.58 -16.21
N GLN A 342 -4.77 35.26 -16.30
CA GLN A 342 -4.30 33.85 -16.24
C GLN A 342 -4.61 33.20 -14.93
N LEU A 343 -4.48 33.91 -13.80
CA LEU A 343 -4.79 33.36 -12.46
C LEU A 343 -6.26 32.94 -12.38
N GLN A 344 -7.19 33.79 -12.85
CA GLN A 344 -8.61 33.48 -12.89
C GLN A 344 -8.91 32.30 -13.81
N ALA A 345 -8.45 32.33 -15.05
CA ALA A 345 -8.72 31.30 -16.05
C ALA A 345 -8.15 29.93 -15.61
N THR A 346 -6.93 29.93 -15.04
CA THR A 346 -6.31 28.70 -14.54
C THR A 346 -7.05 28.15 -13.34
N ALA A 347 -7.46 29.01 -12.39
CA ALA A 347 -8.23 28.59 -11.23
C ALA A 347 -9.58 27.98 -11.65
N GLU A 348 -10.32 28.61 -12.57
CA GLU A 348 -11.58 28.08 -13.12
C GLU A 348 -11.39 26.71 -13.78
N SER A 349 -10.29 26.52 -14.50
CA SER A 349 -9.96 25.22 -15.11
C SER A 349 -9.68 24.15 -14.07
N LEU A 350 -8.88 24.46 -13.05
CA LEU A 350 -8.49 23.51 -11.99
C LEU A 350 -9.64 23.21 -11.03
N PHE A 351 -10.56 24.15 -10.81
CA PHE A 351 -11.77 23.93 -10.00
C PHE A 351 -12.73 22.88 -10.61
N LYS A 352 -12.59 22.54 -11.88
CA LYS A 352 -13.31 21.40 -12.47
C LYS A 352 -12.83 20.06 -11.92
N GLN A 353 -11.64 20.02 -11.32
CA GLN A 353 -11.00 18.81 -10.79
C GLN A 353 -11.01 18.75 -9.26
N SER A 354 -11.03 19.90 -8.58
CA SER A 354 -10.96 19.96 -7.11
C SER A 354 -11.75 21.18 -6.60
N THR A 355 -12.44 21.03 -5.48
CA THR A 355 -13.16 22.13 -4.80
C THR A 355 -12.23 23.08 -4.05
N ILE A 356 -10.98 22.68 -3.83
CA ILE A 356 -9.95 23.46 -3.15
C ILE A 356 -8.70 23.50 -4.04
N LEU A 357 -8.09 24.69 -4.15
CA LEU A 357 -6.79 24.87 -4.77
C LEU A 357 -5.82 25.55 -3.81
N LEU A 358 -4.53 25.31 -4.00
CA LEU A 358 -3.48 26.08 -3.35
C LEU A 358 -2.92 27.11 -4.34
N ALA A 359 -2.98 28.38 -3.97
CA ALA A 359 -2.28 29.45 -4.67
C ALA A 359 -1.00 29.77 -3.89
N GLN A 360 0.15 29.63 -4.53
CA GLN A 360 1.46 29.71 -3.88
C GLN A 360 2.37 30.71 -4.60
N GLU A 361 3.20 31.45 -3.86
CA GLU A 361 4.23 32.29 -4.44
C GLU A 361 5.20 31.48 -5.29
N PHE A 362 5.59 32.00 -6.43
CA PHE A 362 6.58 31.37 -7.29
C PHE A 362 7.98 31.69 -6.83
N ILE A 363 8.76 30.66 -6.47
CA ILE A 363 10.17 30.80 -6.11
C ILE A 363 11.03 30.26 -7.24
N LYS A 364 11.76 31.15 -7.88
CA LYS A 364 12.69 30.78 -8.95
C LYS A 364 14.01 30.30 -8.37
N THR A 365 14.41 29.09 -8.76
CA THR A 365 15.71 28.48 -8.45
C THR A 365 16.24 27.77 -9.68
N ASP A 366 17.54 27.57 -9.78
CA ASP A 366 18.15 26.81 -10.88
C ASP A 366 17.96 25.30 -10.70
N TYR A 367 17.84 24.86 -9.46
CA TYR A 367 17.57 23.48 -9.06
C TYR A 367 16.79 23.41 -7.74
N ASP A 368 16.17 22.30 -7.50
CA ASP A 368 15.58 21.96 -6.21
C ASP A 368 16.44 20.91 -5.51
N TRP A 369 16.61 21.06 -4.21
CA TRP A 369 17.16 19.99 -3.38
C TRP A 369 16.12 18.92 -3.15
N ARG A 370 16.49 17.63 -3.32
CA ARG A 370 15.79 16.50 -2.75
C ARG A 370 16.67 15.86 -1.70
N ILE A 371 16.24 15.93 -0.45
CA ILE A 371 16.91 15.27 0.66
C ILE A 371 16.15 13.99 0.99
N GLY A 372 16.80 12.84 0.79
CA GLY A 372 16.28 11.54 1.22
C GLY A 372 16.49 11.36 2.71
N VAL A 373 15.42 11.02 3.43
CA VAL A 373 15.44 10.80 4.87
C VAL A 373 14.85 9.44 5.17
N LEU A 374 15.56 8.64 5.95
CA LEU A 374 15.09 7.34 6.45
C LEU A 374 15.27 7.31 7.96
N ASN A 375 14.23 6.96 8.69
CA ASN A 375 14.27 6.86 10.15
C ASN A 375 14.91 8.11 10.80
N ASN A 376 14.43 9.29 10.39
CA ASN A 376 14.94 10.59 10.86
C ASN A 376 16.44 10.84 10.63
N ARG A 377 17.06 10.12 9.68
CA ARG A 377 18.46 10.31 9.26
C ARG A 377 18.52 10.63 7.77
N PRO A 378 19.27 11.64 7.35
CA PRO A 378 19.42 11.95 5.95
C PRO A 378 20.35 10.91 5.31
N ILE A 379 19.94 10.35 4.18
CA ILE A 379 20.66 9.26 3.51
C ILE A 379 21.23 9.64 2.13
N TYR A 380 20.60 10.57 1.41
CA TYR A 380 21.14 11.13 0.17
C TYR A 380 20.72 12.60 -0.02
N ALA A 381 21.42 13.30 -0.89
CA ALA A 381 21.11 14.65 -1.31
C ALA A 381 21.25 14.77 -2.83
N CYS A 382 20.17 15.16 -3.52
CA CYS A 382 20.17 15.40 -4.95
C CYS A 382 19.81 16.84 -5.25
N GLN A 383 20.47 17.42 -6.27
CA GLN A 383 20.03 18.63 -6.95
C GLN A 383 19.32 18.23 -8.22
N TYR A 384 18.03 18.53 -8.34
CA TYR A 384 17.26 18.34 -9.56
C TYR A 384 17.14 19.68 -10.29
N PHE A 385 17.76 19.76 -11.45
CA PHE A 385 17.73 20.96 -12.27
C PHE A 385 16.42 21.04 -13.05
N MET A 386 15.97 22.24 -13.32
CA MET A 386 14.76 22.46 -14.13
C MET A 386 14.95 21.93 -15.54
N ALA A 387 13.88 21.39 -16.13
CA ALA A 387 13.89 20.96 -17.52
C ALA A 387 14.22 22.16 -18.43
N ARG A 388 14.89 21.91 -19.55
CA ARG A 388 15.38 22.97 -20.44
C ARG A 388 14.25 23.90 -20.86
N ASN A 389 14.43 25.18 -20.64
CA ASN A 389 13.41 26.23 -20.93
C ASN A 389 12.08 26.02 -20.20
N HIS A 390 12.08 25.30 -19.07
CA HIS A 390 10.91 25.06 -18.26
C HIS A 390 11.15 25.47 -16.82
N TRP A 391 10.09 25.73 -16.08
CA TRP A 391 10.16 26.16 -14.67
C TRP A 391 9.96 25.00 -13.67
N GLN A 392 9.74 23.80 -14.17
CA GLN A 392 9.58 22.56 -13.41
C GLN A 392 10.67 21.57 -13.82
N ILE A 393 10.91 20.59 -12.97
CA ILE A 393 11.83 19.46 -13.21
C ILE A 393 11.32 18.59 -14.36
N TYR A 394 9.98 18.41 -14.46
CA TYR A 394 9.33 17.62 -15.51
C TYR A 394 8.59 18.53 -16.49
N ASN A 395 8.77 18.29 -17.78
CA ASN A 395 8.03 18.94 -18.86
C ASN A 395 7.18 17.90 -19.61
N HIS A 396 5.92 17.76 -19.23
CA HIS A 396 4.99 16.79 -19.81
C HIS A 396 4.56 17.11 -21.25
N LYS A 397 4.84 18.32 -21.76
CA LYS A 397 4.52 18.73 -23.13
C LYS A 397 5.54 18.23 -24.15
N GLU A 398 6.70 17.78 -23.70
CA GLU A 398 7.76 17.28 -24.57
C GLU A 398 7.63 15.78 -24.84
N SER A 399 7.93 15.39 -26.08
CA SER A 399 7.82 13.99 -26.51
C SER A 399 9.11 13.18 -26.33
N SER A 400 10.28 13.83 -26.27
CA SER A 400 11.56 13.14 -26.13
C SER A 400 11.94 12.94 -24.67
N SER A 401 12.43 11.75 -24.30
CA SER A 401 12.82 11.42 -22.92
C SER A 401 13.90 12.36 -22.34
N ARG A 402 14.81 12.87 -23.17
CA ARG A 402 15.86 13.82 -22.76
C ARG A 402 15.36 15.24 -22.49
N ALA A 403 14.20 15.63 -23.06
CA ALA A 403 13.61 16.94 -22.85
C ALA A 403 12.51 16.92 -21.78
N LYS A 404 12.06 15.73 -21.38
CA LYS A 404 11.01 15.55 -20.35
C LYS A 404 11.48 15.86 -18.94
N SER A 405 12.74 15.60 -18.59
CA SER A 405 13.27 15.84 -17.26
C SER A 405 14.54 16.69 -17.31
N GLY A 406 14.78 17.47 -16.27
CA GLY A 406 16.04 18.17 -16.05
C GLY A 406 17.20 17.21 -15.75
N SER A 407 18.42 17.74 -15.72
CA SER A 407 19.59 17.02 -15.23
C SER A 407 19.55 16.93 -13.70
N PHE A 408 20.38 16.08 -13.14
CA PHE A 408 20.53 15.96 -11.68
C PHE A 408 22.00 15.85 -11.29
N THR A 409 22.28 16.14 -10.03
CA THR A 409 23.58 15.89 -9.40
C THR A 409 23.34 15.31 -8.01
N THR A 410 23.89 14.14 -7.74
CA THR A 410 23.78 13.49 -6.45
C THR A 410 25.06 13.67 -5.66
N LEU A 411 24.92 14.10 -4.43
CA LEU A 411 25.99 14.51 -3.53
C LEU A 411 25.92 13.69 -2.23
N GLY A 412 27.04 13.62 -1.53
CA GLY A 412 27.01 13.20 -0.13
C GLY A 412 26.25 14.20 0.72
N VAL A 413 25.48 13.73 1.71
CA VAL A 413 24.69 14.59 2.61
C VAL A 413 25.53 15.71 3.24
N HIS A 414 26.79 15.42 3.56
CA HIS A 414 27.72 16.39 4.15
C HIS A 414 28.10 17.56 3.21
N GLN A 415 27.84 17.42 1.92
CA GLN A 415 28.08 18.45 0.90
C GLN A 415 26.86 19.35 0.70
N ALA A 416 25.67 18.91 1.12
CA ALA A 416 24.47 19.74 1.09
C ALA A 416 24.53 20.83 2.20
N PRO A 417 23.91 22.00 2.00
CA PRO A 417 23.85 23.03 3.00
C PRO A 417 23.20 22.52 4.30
N LYS A 418 23.81 22.83 5.44
CA LYS A 418 23.34 22.33 6.75
C LYS A 418 21.94 22.79 7.11
N ASP A 419 21.53 23.96 6.67
CA ASP A 419 20.19 24.52 6.87
C ASP A 419 19.14 23.78 6.04
N VAL A 420 19.46 23.37 4.80
CA VAL A 420 18.60 22.53 3.94
C VAL A 420 18.38 21.17 4.59
N VAL A 421 19.45 20.50 5.01
CA VAL A 421 19.35 19.17 5.67
C VAL A 421 18.57 19.27 6.98
N ARG A 422 18.82 20.31 7.80
CA ARG A 422 18.09 20.54 9.05
C ARG A 422 16.61 20.76 8.82
N LEU A 423 16.23 21.54 7.80
CA LEU A 423 14.85 21.79 7.44
C LEU A 423 14.15 20.50 6.99
N ALA A 424 14.81 19.67 6.16
CA ALA A 424 14.30 18.37 5.77
C ALA A 424 14.01 17.48 6.98
N LEU A 425 14.93 17.37 7.92
CA LEU A 425 14.76 16.59 9.15
C LEU A 425 13.66 17.15 10.06
N GLN A 426 13.53 18.48 10.15
CA GLN A 426 12.47 19.12 10.91
C GLN A 426 11.09 18.77 10.32
N ALA A 427 10.96 18.80 9.01
CA ALA A 427 9.72 18.52 8.31
C ALA A 427 9.33 17.03 8.40
N THR A 428 10.25 16.10 8.15
CA THR A 428 9.96 14.66 8.16
C THR A 428 9.63 14.11 9.54
N ARG A 429 10.19 14.68 10.62
CA ARG A 429 9.84 14.31 12.01
C ARG A 429 8.36 14.51 12.34
N LEU A 430 7.67 15.37 11.61
CA LEU A 430 6.24 15.60 11.77
C LEU A 430 5.39 14.49 11.12
N ILE A 431 5.95 13.79 10.13
CA ILE A 431 5.29 12.70 9.40
C ILE A 431 5.54 11.37 10.12
N GLY A 432 6.80 11.05 10.40
CA GLY A 432 7.16 9.79 11.03
C GLY A 432 8.62 9.40 10.80
N ASP A 433 8.89 8.10 10.92
CA ASP A 433 10.21 7.50 10.78
C ASP A 433 10.40 6.72 9.46
N GLY A 434 9.50 6.94 8.48
CA GLY A 434 9.51 6.29 7.17
C GLY A 434 10.67 6.69 6.26
N LEU A 435 10.50 6.40 4.96
CA LEU A 435 11.41 6.78 3.89
C LEU A 435 10.82 7.97 3.13
N TYR A 436 11.42 9.14 3.27
CA TYR A 436 10.88 10.38 2.69
C TYR A 436 11.87 11.06 1.75
N GLY A 437 11.32 11.70 0.72
CA GLY A 437 12.05 12.64 -0.14
C GLY A 437 11.51 14.05 0.05
N VAL A 438 12.33 14.96 0.58
CA VAL A 438 11.92 16.34 0.84
C VAL A 438 12.43 17.25 -0.25
N ASP A 439 11.52 17.90 -0.97
CA ASP A 439 11.84 18.88 -1.99
C ASP A 439 11.95 20.27 -1.36
N ILE A 440 13.12 20.88 -1.50
CA ILE A 440 13.47 22.16 -0.85
C ILE A 440 14.04 23.12 -1.88
N LYS A 441 13.50 24.33 -1.90
CA LYS A 441 14.10 25.46 -2.61
C LYS A 441 14.95 26.29 -1.66
N GLN A 442 16.18 26.60 -2.08
CA GLN A 442 17.07 27.47 -1.32
C GLN A 442 16.93 28.91 -1.83
N THR A 443 16.48 29.79 -0.96
CA THR A 443 16.28 31.21 -1.25
C THR A 443 17.27 32.08 -0.49
N GLU A 444 17.39 33.36 -0.82
CA GLU A 444 18.18 34.33 -0.06
C GLU A 444 17.69 34.48 1.39
N ARG A 445 16.42 34.17 1.68
CA ARG A 445 15.82 34.20 3.01
C ARG A 445 15.99 32.90 3.78
N GLY A 446 16.62 31.90 3.18
CA GLY A 446 16.79 30.55 3.70
C GLY A 446 16.02 29.49 2.90
N PRO A 447 16.17 28.22 3.26
CA PRO A 447 15.49 27.13 2.59
C PRO A 447 14.01 27.06 2.95
N VAL A 448 13.18 26.62 2.00
CA VAL A 448 11.72 26.38 2.18
C VAL A 448 11.32 25.03 1.63
N VAL A 449 10.45 24.32 2.34
CA VAL A 449 9.90 23.02 1.91
C VAL A 449 8.85 23.26 0.86
N ILE A 450 8.99 22.60 -0.28
CA ILE A 450 8.01 22.61 -1.38
C ILE A 450 7.05 21.44 -1.29
N GLU A 451 7.59 20.23 -1.00
CA GLU A 451 6.85 18.98 -0.93
C GLU A 451 7.61 17.95 -0.09
N ILE A 452 6.87 17.01 0.51
CA ILE A 452 7.42 15.80 1.12
C ILE A 452 6.78 14.62 0.42
N ASN A 453 7.61 13.73 -0.11
CA ASN A 453 7.17 12.52 -0.79
C ASN A 453 7.33 11.33 0.15
N ASP A 454 6.24 10.59 0.42
CA ASP A 454 6.21 9.37 1.25
C ASP A 454 6.83 8.17 0.56
N ASN A 455 6.87 8.20 -0.77
CA ASN A 455 7.48 7.16 -1.60
C ASN A 455 8.41 7.81 -2.62
N PRO A 456 9.57 8.32 -2.18
CA PRO A 456 10.48 9.04 -3.06
C PRO A 456 11.07 8.12 -4.12
N SER A 457 11.35 8.68 -5.29
CA SER A 457 12.09 7.96 -6.32
C SER A 457 13.44 7.50 -5.80
N ILE A 458 13.77 6.25 -6.10
CA ILE A 458 15.11 5.67 -5.97
C ILE A 458 15.37 4.91 -7.25
N GLU A 459 16.08 5.54 -8.17
CA GLU A 459 16.43 5.02 -9.47
C GLU A 459 17.92 4.69 -9.52
N TYR A 460 18.26 3.58 -10.19
CA TYR A 460 19.64 3.20 -10.36
C TYR A 460 20.43 4.23 -11.19
N GLY A 461 21.52 4.74 -10.62
CA GLY A 461 22.34 5.77 -11.24
C GLY A 461 21.80 7.19 -11.07
N VAL A 462 20.82 7.40 -10.19
CA VAL A 462 20.28 8.72 -9.82
C VAL A 462 20.51 8.96 -8.33
N GLU A 463 19.59 8.56 -7.45
CA GLU A 463 19.71 8.79 -6.00
C GLU A 463 20.80 7.95 -5.35
N ASP A 464 21.12 6.81 -5.92
CA ASP A 464 22.19 5.92 -5.46
C ASP A 464 23.59 6.34 -5.96
N LEU A 465 23.70 7.33 -6.85
CA LEU A 465 24.96 7.66 -7.54
C LEU A 465 26.14 7.94 -6.57
N HIS A 466 25.87 8.51 -5.39
CA HIS A 466 26.91 8.78 -4.40
C HIS A 466 27.19 7.57 -3.49
N LEU A 467 26.16 6.94 -2.93
CA LEU A 467 26.29 5.80 -2.02
C LEU A 467 26.41 4.46 -2.75
N GLY A 468 26.04 4.41 -4.02
CA GLY A 468 25.99 3.16 -4.77
C GLY A 468 25.08 2.14 -4.11
N TYR A 469 25.57 0.92 -4.04
CA TYR A 469 24.83 -0.20 -3.42
C TYR A 469 24.54 0.00 -1.92
N GLU A 470 25.32 0.82 -1.23
CA GLU A 470 25.11 1.06 0.20
C GLU A 470 23.77 1.73 0.51
N LEU A 471 23.20 2.53 -0.41
CA LEU A 471 21.86 3.09 -0.24
C LEU A 471 20.80 1.99 -0.03
N TYR A 472 20.85 0.94 -0.84
CA TYR A 472 19.93 -0.19 -0.74
C TYR A 472 20.14 -0.99 0.56
N ARG A 473 21.40 -1.16 0.97
CA ARG A 473 21.74 -1.83 2.24
C ARG A 473 21.22 -1.06 3.45
N LEU A 474 21.33 0.26 3.46
CA LEU A 474 20.80 1.11 4.54
C LEU A 474 19.28 0.95 4.68
N ILE A 475 18.56 0.91 3.56
CA ILE A 475 17.10 0.77 3.57
C ILE A 475 16.70 -0.63 4.07
N MET A 476 17.36 -1.68 3.59
CA MET A 476 17.07 -3.04 4.03
C MET A 476 17.50 -3.30 5.47
N ALA A 477 18.55 -2.64 5.95
CA ALA A 477 18.95 -2.68 7.35
C ALA A 477 17.90 -2.04 8.28
N ASP A 478 17.23 -0.97 7.83
CA ASP A 478 16.12 -0.37 8.58
C ASP A 478 14.90 -1.31 8.64
N PHE A 479 14.58 -2.02 7.56
CA PHE A 479 13.55 -3.07 7.60
C PHE A 479 13.90 -4.15 8.61
N ASN A 480 15.13 -4.64 8.60
CA ASN A 480 15.58 -5.67 9.55
C ASN A 480 15.47 -5.19 11.01
N ARG A 481 15.89 -3.95 11.30
CA ARG A 481 15.73 -3.33 12.61
C ARG A 481 14.26 -3.28 13.04
N ARG A 482 13.36 -2.77 12.19
CA ARG A 482 11.92 -2.69 12.48
C ARG A 482 11.29 -4.06 12.71
N LEU A 483 11.70 -5.06 11.96
CA LEU A 483 11.24 -6.44 12.10
C LEU A 483 11.76 -7.09 13.40
N ASP A 484 12.96 -6.73 13.84
CA ASP A 484 13.50 -7.17 15.13
C ASP A 484 12.84 -6.48 16.32
N GLU A 485 12.51 -5.19 16.22
CA GLU A 485 11.82 -4.41 17.25
C GLU A 485 10.35 -4.82 17.44
N ARG A 486 9.73 -5.45 16.43
CA ARG A 486 8.35 -5.95 16.47
C ARG A 486 8.18 -7.19 17.37
N LYS A 487 9.28 -7.84 17.77
CA LYS A 487 9.26 -8.97 18.72
C LYS A 487 9.06 -8.43 20.12
#